data_715b6641cad8cb35160d9a344a6344c9
#
_entry.id   715b6641cad8cb35160d9a344a6344c9
#
_cell.length_a   1.000
_cell.length_b   1.000
_cell.length_c   1.000
_cell.angle_alpha   90.00
_cell.angle_beta   90.00
_cell.angle_gamma   90.00
#
_symmetry.space_group_name_H-M   'P 1'
#
loop_
_entity.id
_entity.type
_entity.pdbx_description
1 polymer ?
#
loop_
_entity_poly.entity_id
_entity_poly.type
_entity_poly.pdbx_seq_one_letter_code
_entity_poly.pdbx_strand_id
1 'polypeptide(L)'
;LGSEFFPEQDEGFISVRLNTAIGSSLEYTDAKTRQVEEALKSFTEIETMSTEIGTEEGKNYSRLNLRLTDVEVTGRRTQKELEKLIRERVSAIGGIELNIGWNKPIFISILGPDAAQLTAISQEVMAKMAKIPGIADLESSEKGANPTLAIRIDNERASDLGLSTAAIGAALRPLIAGETISYWLAPDGQNYDVLVRLPKDERRIAADLGALNITSSRLKADGTPLLVPLRQVAELVPTTSAQQIKRLDLQRRISLYAGAEGRPSGDVGGDVEKLIKTIELPPGYRFDVGGQQQDMAESFAAAVAALGLAVIFIY
;
A
#
# COMPACT_ATOMS: atom_id res chain seq x y z
N LEU A 1 27.12 -6.68 -23.93
CA LEU A 1 26.75 -7.62 -22.84
C LEU A 1 25.89 -6.86 -21.86
N GLY A 2 24.63 -7.30 -21.69
CA GLY A 2 23.72 -6.70 -20.70
C GLY A 2 24.22 -6.95 -19.28
N SER A 3 23.97 -6.01 -18.35
CA SER A 3 24.37 -6.13 -16.95
C SER A 3 23.18 -6.55 -16.08
N GLU A 4 23.30 -7.70 -15.43
CA GLU A 4 22.37 -8.17 -14.39
C GLU A 4 23.18 -8.56 -13.15
N PHE A 5 22.69 -8.18 -11.96
CA PHE A 5 23.40 -8.48 -10.70
C PHE A 5 23.20 -9.94 -10.30
N PHE A 6 21.98 -10.43 -10.42
CA PHE A 6 21.66 -11.85 -10.31
C PHE A 6 20.83 -12.27 -11.53
N PRO A 7 21.17 -13.40 -12.18
CA PRO A 7 20.24 -13.96 -13.16
C PRO A 7 18.94 -14.33 -12.48
N GLU A 8 17.83 -14.07 -13.17
CA GLU A 8 16.51 -14.47 -12.66
C GLU A 8 16.49 -15.99 -12.47
N GLN A 9 16.27 -16.42 -11.24
CA GLN A 9 16.13 -17.84 -10.90
C GLN A 9 14.66 -18.19 -10.82
N ASP A 10 14.32 -19.41 -11.24
CA ASP A 10 12.99 -19.97 -11.05
C ASP A 10 12.85 -20.45 -9.60
N GLU A 11 12.20 -19.64 -8.78
CA GLU A 11 11.99 -19.93 -7.35
C GLU A 11 10.77 -20.84 -7.10
N GLY A 12 10.03 -21.22 -8.15
CA GLY A 12 8.80 -22.01 -8.02
C GLY A 12 7.65 -21.24 -7.36
N PHE A 13 7.70 -19.90 -7.36
CA PHE A 13 6.75 -19.09 -6.65
C PHE A 13 6.43 -17.79 -7.39
N ILE A 14 5.14 -17.48 -7.55
CA ILE A 14 4.66 -16.23 -8.16
C ILE A 14 3.76 -15.50 -7.17
N SER A 15 4.03 -14.21 -6.92
CA SER A 15 3.12 -13.33 -6.22
C SER A 15 2.33 -12.50 -7.21
N VAL A 16 1.01 -12.59 -7.12
CA VAL A 16 0.09 -11.76 -7.88
C VAL A 16 -0.59 -10.81 -6.91
N ARG A 17 -0.34 -9.52 -7.08
CA ARG A 17 -0.98 -8.46 -6.30
C ARG A 17 -1.97 -7.75 -7.20
N LEU A 18 -3.16 -7.53 -6.68
CA LEU A 18 -4.18 -6.75 -7.36
C LEU A 18 -4.75 -5.71 -6.42
N ASN A 19 -5.12 -4.58 -6.99
CA ASN A 19 -5.85 -3.55 -6.29
C ASN A 19 -7.06 -3.10 -7.12
N THR A 20 -8.15 -2.88 -6.40
CA THR A 20 -9.37 -2.27 -6.94
C THR A 20 -9.34 -0.76 -6.68
N ALA A 21 -10.31 -0.03 -7.23
CA ALA A 21 -10.39 1.41 -7.03
C ALA A 21 -10.38 1.79 -5.54
N ILE A 22 -9.75 2.92 -5.23
CA ILE A 22 -9.66 3.44 -3.87
C ILE A 22 -11.07 3.67 -3.31
N GLY A 23 -11.29 3.23 -2.06
CA GLY A 23 -12.61 3.30 -1.43
C GLY A 23 -13.51 2.11 -1.74
N SER A 24 -13.06 1.13 -2.54
CA SER A 24 -13.79 -0.12 -2.73
C SER A 24 -14.00 -0.86 -1.42
N SER A 25 -15.16 -1.51 -1.32
CA SER A 25 -15.45 -2.36 -0.17
C SER A 25 -14.64 -3.67 -0.23
N LEU A 26 -14.51 -4.33 0.92
CA LEU A 26 -13.85 -5.64 0.99
C LEU A 26 -14.59 -6.68 0.13
N GLU A 27 -15.93 -6.62 0.11
CA GLU A 27 -16.78 -7.51 -0.67
C GLU A 27 -16.57 -7.35 -2.18
N TYR A 28 -16.36 -6.08 -2.65
CA TYR A 28 -16.05 -5.83 -4.05
C TYR A 28 -14.67 -6.37 -4.41
N THR A 29 -13.68 -6.15 -3.56
CA THR A 29 -12.31 -6.68 -3.74
C THR A 29 -12.32 -8.21 -3.74
N ASP A 30 -13.06 -8.86 -2.82
CA ASP A 30 -13.25 -10.31 -2.79
C ASP A 30 -13.85 -10.83 -4.10
N ALA A 31 -14.93 -10.20 -4.58
CA ALA A 31 -15.57 -10.60 -5.82
C ALA A 31 -14.62 -10.51 -7.04
N LYS A 32 -13.77 -9.48 -7.09
CA LYS A 32 -12.75 -9.33 -8.13
C LYS A 32 -11.62 -10.35 -7.99
N THR A 33 -11.18 -10.59 -6.77
CA THR A 33 -10.15 -11.59 -6.48
C THR A 33 -10.60 -12.99 -6.89
N ARG A 34 -11.86 -13.36 -6.62
CA ARG A 34 -12.43 -14.65 -7.08
C ARG A 34 -12.44 -14.80 -8.60
N GLN A 35 -12.65 -13.70 -9.36
CA GLN A 35 -12.54 -13.73 -10.81
C GLN A 35 -11.10 -14.06 -11.25
N VAL A 36 -10.10 -13.51 -10.56
CA VAL A 36 -8.70 -13.81 -10.81
C VAL A 36 -8.36 -15.25 -10.43
N GLU A 37 -8.81 -15.73 -9.28
CA GLU A 37 -8.63 -17.12 -8.85
C GLU A 37 -9.19 -18.10 -9.90
N GLU A 38 -10.39 -17.84 -10.41
CA GLU A 38 -11.01 -18.68 -11.43
C GLU A 38 -10.22 -18.68 -12.75
N ALA A 39 -9.70 -17.51 -13.14
CA ALA A 39 -8.84 -17.41 -14.32
C ALA A 39 -7.52 -18.20 -14.16
N LEU A 40 -6.99 -18.25 -12.93
CA LEU A 40 -5.74 -18.94 -12.60
C LEU A 40 -5.88 -20.45 -12.49
N LYS A 41 -7.06 -20.99 -12.23
CA LYS A 41 -7.32 -22.45 -12.19
C LYS A 41 -7.01 -23.17 -13.52
N SER A 42 -6.94 -22.42 -14.62
CA SER A 42 -6.59 -22.99 -15.92
C SER A 42 -5.10 -23.35 -16.06
N PHE A 43 -4.25 -22.90 -15.15
CA PHE A 43 -2.82 -23.17 -15.12
C PHE A 43 -2.53 -24.39 -14.26
N THR A 44 -2.23 -25.52 -14.90
CA THR A 44 -1.96 -26.81 -14.23
C THR A 44 -0.63 -26.81 -13.49
N GLU A 45 0.24 -25.85 -13.76
CA GLU A 45 1.52 -25.65 -13.11
C GLU A 45 1.40 -25.04 -11.71
N ILE A 46 0.23 -24.52 -11.35
CA ILE A 46 -0.03 -23.99 -10.00
C ILE A 46 -0.43 -25.17 -9.09
N GLU A 47 0.46 -25.51 -8.18
CA GLU A 47 0.22 -26.57 -7.19
C GLU A 47 -0.68 -26.07 -6.05
N THR A 48 -0.40 -24.87 -5.53
CA THR A 48 -1.14 -24.28 -4.41
C THR A 48 -1.32 -22.80 -4.62
N MET A 49 -2.48 -22.29 -4.26
CA MET A 49 -2.81 -20.87 -4.27
C MET A 49 -3.29 -20.45 -2.88
N SER A 50 -2.63 -19.47 -2.30
CA SER A 50 -3.02 -18.81 -1.03
C SER A 50 -3.41 -17.38 -1.31
N THR A 51 -4.60 -17.00 -0.88
CA THR A 51 -5.17 -15.67 -1.15
C THR A 51 -5.41 -14.91 0.13
N GLU A 52 -4.94 -13.67 0.18
CA GLU A 52 -5.21 -12.69 1.23
C GLU A 52 -6.02 -11.54 0.63
N ILE A 53 -7.16 -11.21 1.22
CA ILE A 53 -8.06 -10.15 0.77
C ILE A 53 -8.18 -9.09 1.87
N GLY A 54 -7.90 -7.84 1.54
CA GLY A 54 -7.77 -6.77 2.53
C GLY A 54 -6.44 -6.88 3.26
N THR A 55 -5.37 -6.47 2.61
CA THR A 55 -4.01 -6.50 3.15
C THR A 55 -3.75 -5.31 4.08
N GLU A 56 -2.57 -5.24 4.68
CA GLU A 56 -2.12 -4.07 5.46
C GLU A 56 -2.16 -2.77 4.63
N GLU A 57 -2.09 -2.88 3.29
CA GLU A 57 -2.17 -1.73 2.38
C GLU A 57 -3.59 -1.17 2.27
N GLY A 58 -4.63 -1.96 2.58
CA GLY A 58 -6.02 -1.52 2.56
C GLY A 58 -7.01 -2.60 2.11
N LYS A 59 -8.30 -2.32 2.27
CA LYS A 59 -9.40 -3.24 1.91
C LYS A 59 -9.52 -3.47 0.40
N ASN A 60 -8.99 -2.55 -0.40
CA ASN A 60 -8.99 -2.60 -1.85
C ASN A 60 -7.79 -3.35 -2.43
N TYR A 61 -6.92 -3.93 -1.60
CA TYR A 61 -5.77 -4.73 -2.00
C TYR A 61 -6.04 -6.20 -1.75
N SER A 62 -5.52 -7.04 -2.66
CA SER A 62 -5.47 -8.49 -2.50
C SER A 62 -4.13 -9.03 -3.00
N ARG A 63 -3.68 -10.11 -2.38
CA ARG A 63 -2.44 -10.81 -2.73
C ARG A 63 -2.74 -12.29 -2.90
N LEU A 64 -2.33 -12.83 -4.04
CA LEU A 64 -2.37 -14.25 -4.32
C LEU A 64 -0.93 -14.76 -4.41
N ASN A 65 -0.60 -15.71 -3.59
CA ASN A 65 0.69 -16.38 -3.58
C ASN A 65 0.52 -17.75 -4.23
N LEU A 66 1.17 -17.93 -5.38
CA LEU A 66 1.09 -19.12 -6.21
C LEU A 66 2.35 -19.94 -6.03
N ARG A 67 2.22 -21.15 -5.53
CA ARG A 67 3.30 -22.12 -5.54
C ARG A 67 3.19 -22.95 -6.83
N LEU A 68 4.29 -23.04 -7.54
CA LEU A 68 4.36 -23.79 -8.78
C LEU A 68 4.87 -25.21 -8.52
N THR A 69 4.50 -26.13 -9.38
CA THR A 69 5.09 -27.46 -9.41
C THR A 69 6.60 -27.36 -9.72
N ASP A 70 7.37 -28.36 -9.30
CA ASP A 70 8.81 -28.37 -9.54
C ASP A 70 9.11 -28.48 -11.05
N VAL A 71 9.96 -27.57 -11.54
CA VAL A 71 10.31 -27.48 -12.96
C VAL A 71 11.14 -28.68 -13.42
N GLU A 72 12.04 -29.20 -12.57
CA GLU A 72 12.89 -30.34 -12.90
C GLU A 72 12.08 -31.65 -12.97
N VAL A 73 11.05 -31.77 -12.14
CA VAL A 73 10.22 -32.98 -12.06
C VAL A 73 9.14 -32.97 -13.13
N THR A 74 8.47 -31.86 -13.38
CA THR A 74 7.30 -31.76 -14.24
C THR A 74 7.61 -31.30 -15.67
N GLY A 75 8.78 -30.65 -15.85
CA GLY A 75 9.13 -30.01 -17.13
C GLY A 75 8.20 -28.85 -17.48
N ARG A 76 7.63 -28.17 -16.45
CA ARG A 76 6.71 -27.05 -16.65
C ARG A 76 7.38 -25.86 -17.33
N ARG A 77 6.57 -24.95 -17.82
CA ARG A 77 7.04 -23.63 -18.29
C ARG A 77 7.79 -22.90 -17.18
N THR A 78 8.76 -22.09 -17.55
CA THR A 78 9.53 -21.26 -16.61
C THR A 78 8.63 -20.27 -15.88
N GLN A 79 9.03 -19.86 -14.68
CA GLN A 79 8.31 -18.85 -13.90
C GLN A 79 8.01 -17.61 -14.73
N LYS A 80 8.99 -17.10 -15.50
CA LYS A 80 8.86 -15.91 -16.35
C LYS A 80 7.82 -16.07 -17.48
N GLU A 81 7.79 -17.21 -18.10
CA GLU A 81 6.77 -17.53 -19.12
C GLU A 81 5.37 -17.59 -18.50
N LEU A 82 5.26 -18.18 -17.30
CA LEU A 82 4.00 -18.24 -16.57
C LEU A 82 3.55 -16.83 -16.11
N GLU A 83 4.43 -16.00 -15.60
CA GLU A 83 4.11 -14.61 -15.22
C GLU A 83 3.54 -13.82 -16.42
N LYS A 84 4.12 -13.97 -17.59
CA LYS A 84 3.62 -13.35 -18.81
C LYS A 84 2.21 -13.85 -19.18
N LEU A 85 2.00 -15.15 -19.19
CA LEU A 85 0.71 -15.75 -19.51
C LEU A 85 -0.38 -15.41 -18.48
N ILE A 86 -0.02 -15.40 -17.20
CA ILE A 86 -0.91 -14.97 -16.13
C ILE A 86 -1.29 -13.51 -16.32
N ARG A 87 -0.31 -12.65 -16.65
CA ARG A 87 -0.56 -11.23 -16.94
C ARG A 87 -1.55 -11.06 -18.09
N GLU A 88 -1.33 -11.72 -19.21
CA GLU A 88 -2.22 -11.68 -20.36
C GLU A 88 -3.64 -12.15 -20.00
N ARG A 89 -3.75 -13.22 -19.22
CA ARG A 89 -5.03 -13.79 -18.80
C ARG A 89 -5.81 -12.91 -17.84
N VAL A 90 -5.13 -12.35 -16.84
CA VAL A 90 -5.75 -11.57 -15.76
C VAL A 90 -6.02 -10.13 -16.19
N SER A 91 -5.23 -9.55 -17.10
CA SER A 91 -5.43 -8.20 -17.64
C SER A 91 -6.77 -8.02 -18.36
N ALA A 92 -7.41 -9.12 -18.78
CA ALA A 92 -8.76 -9.09 -19.34
C ALA A 92 -9.86 -8.78 -18.30
N ILE A 93 -9.55 -8.87 -16.99
CA ILE A 93 -10.50 -8.61 -15.92
C ILE A 93 -10.52 -7.10 -15.64
N GLY A 94 -11.59 -6.42 -16.01
CA GLY A 94 -11.73 -4.98 -15.78
C GLY A 94 -11.91 -4.60 -14.31
N GLY A 95 -11.48 -3.39 -13.96
CA GLY A 95 -11.66 -2.80 -12.63
C GLY A 95 -10.63 -3.24 -11.59
N ILE A 96 -9.51 -3.79 -12.03
CA ILE A 96 -8.35 -4.11 -11.20
C ILE A 96 -7.08 -3.54 -11.82
N GLU A 97 -6.13 -3.18 -11.00
CA GLU A 97 -4.74 -2.96 -11.36
C GLU A 97 -3.94 -4.19 -10.90
N LEU A 98 -3.11 -4.70 -11.80
CA LEU A 98 -2.40 -5.96 -11.60
C LEU A 98 -0.90 -5.72 -11.48
N ASN A 99 -0.29 -6.44 -10.55
CA ASN A 99 1.14 -6.47 -10.34
C ASN A 99 1.59 -7.92 -10.11
N ILE A 100 2.54 -8.38 -10.90
CA ILE A 100 3.02 -9.77 -10.85
C ILE A 100 4.52 -9.79 -10.58
N GLY A 101 4.94 -10.71 -9.70
CA GLY A 101 6.33 -10.91 -9.30
C GLY A 101 6.70 -10.13 -8.04
N TRP A 102 7.82 -10.53 -7.44
CA TRP A 102 8.37 -9.91 -6.22
C TRP A 102 9.44 -8.88 -6.54
N ASN A 103 10.17 -9.10 -7.61
CA ASN A 103 11.39 -8.37 -7.86
C ASN A 103 11.12 -7.13 -8.71
N LYS A 104 11.27 -5.96 -8.09
CA LYS A 104 11.35 -4.68 -8.77
C LYS A 104 12.76 -4.14 -8.65
N PRO A 105 13.64 -4.51 -9.58
CA PRO A 105 15.06 -4.20 -9.51
C PRO A 105 15.34 -2.70 -9.57
N ILE A 106 14.39 -1.91 -10.11
CA ILE A 106 14.51 -0.46 -10.25
C ILE A 106 13.73 0.20 -9.13
N PHE A 107 14.44 0.92 -8.29
CA PHE A 107 13.90 1.60 -7.13
C PHE A 107 14.48 3.01 -7.00
N ILE A 108 13.60 4.01 -6.98
CA ILE A 108 13.97 5.41 -6.79
C ILE A 108 13.08 6.02 -5.74
N SER A 109 13.66 6.70 -4.77
CA SER A 109 12.95 7.54 -3.81
C SER A 109 13.10 9.00 -4.16
N ILE A 110 12.04 9.76 -3.99
CA ILE A 110 12.02 11.21 -4.05
C ILE A 110 11.71 11.71 -2.65
N LEU A 111 12.58 12.53 -2.10
CA LEU A 111 12.44 13.08 -0.76
C LEU A 111 12.16 14.57 -0.83
N GLY A 112 11.33 15.07 0.07
CA GLY A 112 11.03 16.49 0.12
C GLY A 112 10.12 16.90 1.29
N PRO A 113 10.04 18.20 1.61
CA PRO A 113 9.29 18.69 2.76
C PRO A 113 7.78 18.75 2.53
N ASP A 114 7.35 19.20 1.34
CA ASP A 114 5.94 19.40 1.02
C ASP A 114 5.33 18.22 0.28
N ALA A 115 4.16 17.76 0.74
CA ALA A 115 3.50 16.57 0.21
C ALA A 115 2.95 16.79 -1.20
N ALA A 116 2.30 17.93 -1.46
CA ALA A 116 1.64 18.17 -2.74
C ALA A 116 2.67 18.35 -3.87
N GLN A 117 3.77 19.04 -3.58
CA GLN A 117 4.85 19.19 -4.53
C GLN A 117 5.60 17.87 -4.76
N LEU A 118 5.77 17.06 -3.71
CA LEU A 118 6.38 15.73 -3.84
C LEU A 118 5.54 14.81 -4.73
N THR A 119 4.20 14.85 -4.57
CA THR A 119 3.25 14.13 -5.44
C THR A 119 3.38 14.60 -6.90
N ALA A 120 3.40 15.90 -7.16
CA ALA A 120 3.53 16.43 -8.50
C ALA A 120 4.84 16.00 -9.18
N ILE A 121 5.97 16.08 -8.44
CA ILE A 121 7.27 15.61 -8.92
C ILE A 121 7.24 14.11 -9.22
N SER A 122 6.66 13.31 -8.32
CA SER A 122 6.59 11.85 -8.52
C SER A 122 5.79 11.46 -9.76
N GLN A 123 4.68 12.15 -10.03
CA GLN A 123 3.87 11.93 -11.22
C GLN A 123 4.61 12.32 -12.51
N GLU A 124 5.34 13.44 -12.49
CA GLU A 124 6.18 13.84 -13.62
C GLU A 124 7.28 12.82 -13.91
N VAL A 125 7.97 12.36 -12.87
CA VAL A 125 9.02 11.33 -12.98
C VAL A 125 8.44 10.02 -13.52
N MET A 126 7.30 9.56 -13.00
CA MET A 126 6.62 8.37 -13.49
C MET A 126 6.25 8.50 -14.97
N ALA A 127 5.69 9.63 -15.39
CA ALA A 127 5.31 9.86 -16.79
C ALA A 127 6.50 9.83 -17.75
N LYS A 128 7.68 10.26 -17.27
CA LYS A 128 8.94 10.17 -18.02
C LYS A 128 9.51 8.75 -18.01
N MET A 129 9.50 8.07 -16.86
CA MET A 129 9.96 6.68 -16.74
C MET A 129 9.15 5.72 -17.61
N ALA A 130 7.83 5.90 -17.69
CA ALA A 130 6.95 5.07 -18.53
C ALA A 130 7.31 5.07 -20.02
N LYS A 131 8.09 6.05 -20.49
CA LYS A 131 8.55 6.16 -21.88
C LYS A 131 9.87 5.43 -22.14
N ILE A 132 10.54 4.95 -21.11
CA ILE A 132 11.80 4.22 -21.24
C ILE A 132 11.49 2.81 -21.76
N PRO A 133 12.10 2.38 -22.88
CA PRO A 133 11.88 1.04 -23.40
C PRO A 133 12.32 -0.03 -22.39
N GLY A 134 11.48 -1.02 -22.15
CA GLY A 134 11.76 -2.11 -21.22
C GLY A 134 11.30 -1.84 -19.78
N ILE A 135 10.74 -0.66 -19.45
CA ILE A 135 10.08 -0.45 -18.17
C ILE A 135 8.77 -1.25 -18.14
N ALA A 136 8.60 -2.01 -17.06
CA ALA A 136 7.39 -2.76 -16.76
C ALA A 136 6.94 -2.51 -15.31
N ASP A 137 5.66 -2.68 -15.02
CA ASP A 137 5.07 -2.63 -13.68
C ASP A 137 5.50 -1.42 -12.85
N LEU A 138 5.47 -0.25 -13.47
CA LEU A 138 5.83 1.01 -12.81
C LEU A 138 4.79 1.34 -11.73
N GLU A 139 5.23 1.43 -10.50
CA GLU A 139 4.40 1.73 -9.32
C GLU A 139 4.94 2.87 -8.49
N SER A 140 4.02 3.58 -7.85
CA SER A 140 4.34 4.55 -6.79
C SER A 140 4.00 4.00 -5.42
N SER A 141 4.83 4.33 -4.43
CA SER A 141 4.48 4.13 -3.01
C SER A 141 3.40 5.10 -2.53
N GLU A 142 3.12 6.14 -3.30
CA GLU A 142 1.99 7.01 -3.05
C GLU A 142 0.72 6.28 -3.45
N LYS A 143 -0.05 5.93 -2.44
CA LYS A 143 -1.38 5.39 -2.64
C LYS A 143 -2.34 6.56 -2.69
N GLY A 144 -3.37 6.46 -3.50
CA GLY A 144 -4.38 7.51 -3.57
C GLY A 144 -5.02 7.81 -2.21
N ALA A 145 -5.65 8.96 -2.11
CA ALA A 145 -6.27 9.38 -0.87
C ALA A 145 -7.58 8.61 -0.60
N ASN A 146 -7.69 8.02 0.59
CA ASN A 146 -8.92 7.34 1.01
C ASN A 146 -10.03 8.35 1.27
N PRO A 147 -11.27 8.11 0.78
CA PRO A 147 -12.41 8.91 1.19
C PRO A 147 -12.67 8.71 2.68
N THR A 148 -12.79 9.81 3.40
CA THR A 148 -13.01 9.84 4.85
C THR A 148 -14.06 10.86 5.21
N LEU A 149 -14.62 10.75 6.42
CA LEU A 149 -15.49 11.76 7.01
C LEU A 149 -14.73 12.49 8.12
N ALA A 150 -14.52 13.79 7.95
CA ALA A 150 -14.01 14.65 9.01
C ALA A 150 -15.15 15.08 9.91
N ILE A 151 -14.95 14.98 11.22
CA ILE A 151 -15.87 15.49 12.24
C ILE A 151 -15.33 16.85 12.69
N ARG A 152 -15.92 17.93 12.20
CA ARG A 152 -15.55 19.29 12.58
C ARG A 152 -16.41 19.71 13.76
N ILE A 153 -15.82 19.78 14.94
CA ILE A 153 -16.51 20.14 16.18
C ILE A 153 -16.59 21.66 16.26
N ASP A 154 -17.81 22.17 16.51
CA ASP A 154 -18.05 23.55 16.90
C ASP A 154 -17.82 23.67 18.41
N ASN A 155 -16.67 24.19 18.79
CA ASN A 155 -16.24 24.24 20.18
C ASN A 155 -17.12 25.15 21.04
N GLU A 156 -17.71 26.23 20.47
CA GLU A 156 -18.59 27.15 21.19
C GLU A 156 -19.90 26.43 21.54
N ARG A 157 -20.57 25.85 20.55
CA ARG A 157 -21.81 25.10 20.75
C ARG A 157 -21.61 23.88 21.66
N ALA A 158 -20.47 23.18 21.50
CA ALA A 158 -20.16 22.04 22.36
C ALA A 158 -20.02 22.48 23.83
N SER A 159 -19.27 23.55 24.07
CA SER A 159 -19.10 24.14 25.42
C SER A 159 -20.43 24.59 26.03
N ASP A 160 -21.27 25.26 25.24
CA ASP A 160 -22.60 25.72 25.69
C ASP A 160 -23.50 24.54 26.10
N LEU A 161 -23.33 23.38 25.49
CA LEU A 161 -24.04 22.15 25.82
C LEU A 161 -23.29 21.26 26.83
N GLY A 162 -22.21 21.77 27.44
CA GLY A 162 -21.44 21.04 28.44
C GLY A 162 -20.62 19.87 27.89
N LEU A 163 -20.19 19.97 26.62
CA LEU A 163 -19.35 18.99 25.95
C LEU A 163 -17.96 19.58 25.65
N SER A 164 -16.93 18.78 25.83
CA SER A 164 -15.58 19.10 25.34
C SER A 164 -15.24 18.22 24.13
N THR A 165 -14.29 18.70 23.32
CA THR A 165 -13.76 17.89 22.19
C THR A 165 -13.26 16.52 22.63
N ALA A 166 -12.60 16.47 23.81
CA ALA A 166 -12.12 15.21 24.39
C ALA A 166 -13.27 14.27 24.77
N ALA A 167 -14.35 14.80 25.38
CA ALA A 167 -15.52 14.01 25.72
C ALA A 167 -16.25 13.46 24.48
N ILE A 168 -16.38 14.29 23.44
CA ILE A 168 -16.94 13.86 22.14
C ILE A 168 -16.09 12.73 21.54
N GLY A 169 -14.79 12.88 21.48
CA GLY A 169 -13.88 11.86 20.95
C GLY A 169 -13.92 10.55 21.74
N ALA A 170 -13.92 10.65 23.07
CA ALA A 170 -14.02 9.48 23.96
C ALA A 170 -15.35 8.72 23.80
N ALA A 171 -16.46 9.44 23.59
CA ALA A 171 -17.77 8.82 23.37
C ALA A 171 -17.88 8.16 21.98
N LEU A 172 -17.32 8.77 20.93
CA LEU A 172 -17.41 8.28 19.57
C LEU A 172 -16.49 7.08 19.28
N ARG A 173 -15.32 7.04 19.90
CA ARG A 173 -14.31 6.00 19.63
C ARG A 173 -14.84 4.58 19.81
N PRO A 174 -15.44 4.19 20.97
CA PRO A 174 -15.98 2.84 21.14
C PRO A 174 -17.13 2.55 20.18
N LEU A 175 -17.95 3.54 19.86
CA LEU A 175 -19.10 3.36 18.97
C LEU A 175 -18.68 3.08 17.52
N ILE A 176 -17.65 3.77 17.03
CA ILE A 176 -17.21 3.72 15.61
C ILE A 176 -16.12 2.68 15.39
N ALA A 177 -15.01 2.80 16.12
CA ALA A 177 -13.86 1.91 15.99
C ALA A 177 -14.03 0.59 16.75
N GLY A 178 -14.72 0.64 17.87
CA GLY A 178 -14.83 -0.42 18.84
C GLY A 178 -13.81 -0.27 19.96
N GLU A 179 -14.11 -0.88 21.09
CA GLU A 179 -13.25 -0.93 22.26
C GLU A 179 -13.26 -2.33 22.85
N THR A 180 -12.09 -2.89 23.12
CA THR A 180 -11.95 -4.15 23.84
C THR A 180 -12.22 -3.89 25.31
N ILE A 181 -13.38 -4.33 25.79
CA ILE A 181 -13.84 -4.10 27.19
C ILE A 181 -13.44 -5.22 28.14
N SER A 182 -13.16 -6.39 27.62
CA SER A 182 -12.88 -7.60 28.39
C SER A 182 -12.22 -8.66 27.51
N TYR A 183 -11.78 -9.74 28.13
CA TYR A 183 -11.30 -10.94 27.48
C TYR A 183 -12.15 -12.13 27.87
N TRP A 184 -12.46 -12.97 26.91
CA TRP A 184 -13.15 -14.23 27.14
C TRP A 184 -12.14 -15.37 27.06
N LEU A 185 -11.98 -16.10 28.17
CA LEU A 185 -11.19 -17.33 28.20
C LEU A 185 -12.02 -18.47 27.59
N ALA A 186 -11.63 -18.93 26.42
CA ALA A 186 -12.31 -20.02 25.73
C ALA A 186 -11.91 -21.41 26.31
N PRO A 187 -12.70 -22.47 26.03
CA PRO A 187 -12.39 -23.83 26.51
C PRO A 187 -11.06 -24.40 26.03
N ASP A 188 -10.51 -23.84 24.93
CA ASP A 188 -9.19 -24.18 24.39
C ASP A 188 -8.02 -23.54 25.17
N GLY A 189 -8.32 -22.74 26.21
CA GLY A 189 -7.34 -22.02 27.02
C GLY A 189 -6.83 -20.72 26.40
N GLN A 190 -7.39 -20.27 25.28
CA GLN A 190 -7.01 -19.00 24.64
C GLN A 190 -7.92 -17.86 25.09
N ASN A 191 -7.35 -16.65 25.18
CA ASN A 191 -8.08 -15.43 25.45
C ASN A 191 -8.50 -14.77 24.16
N TYR A 192 -9.80 -14.49 24.02
CA TYR A 192 -10.38 -13.75 22.91
C TYR A 192 -10.86 -12.38 23.39
N ASP A 193 -10.59 -11.35 22.58
CA ASP A 193 -11.02 -9.99 22.86
C ASP A 193 -12.55 -9.87 22.75
N VAL A 194 -13.17 -9.29 23.78
CA VAL A 194 -14.59 -8.91 23.75
C VAL A 194 -14.66 -7.46 23.29
N LEU A 195 -14.96 -7.27 22.00
CA LEU A 195 -15.04 -5.96 21.36
C LEU A 195 -16.49 -5.45 21.36
N VAL A 196 -16.72 -4.25 21.89
CA VAL A 196 -18.00 -3.55 21.80
C VAL A 196 -17.94 -2.48 20.71
N ARG A 197 -18.91 -2.52 19.80
CA ARG A 197 -19.00 -1.57 18.68
C ARG A 197 -20.44 -1.51 18.17
N LEU A 198 -20.84 -0.37 17.58
CA LEU A 198 -22.12 -0.28 16.87
C LEU A 198 -22.20 -1.27 15.69
N PRO A 199 -23.37 -1.84 15.40
CA PRO A 199 -23.61 -2.62 14.20
C PRO A 199 -23.26 -1.83 12.93
N LYS A 200 -22.88 -2.55 11.86
CA LYS A 200 -22.52 -1.91 10.58
C LYS A 200 -23.64 -1.01 10.05
N ASP A 201 -24.88 -1.42 10.23
CA ASP A 201 -26.05 -0.72 9.68
C ASP A 201 -26.33 0.62 10.37
N GLU A 202 -25.89 0.79 11.62
CA GLU A 202 -26.05 2.04 12.39
C GLU A 202 -24.87 3.02 12.22
N ARG A 203 -23.93 2.75 11.33
CA ARG A 203 -22.74 3.60 11.04
C ARG A 203 -22.35 3.59 9.57
N ARG A 204 -23.32 3.43 8.67
CA ARG A 204 -23.08 3.33 7.21
C ARG A 204 -22.90 4.67 6.54
N ILE A 205 -23.68 5.66 6.95
CA ILE A 205 -23.72 6.98 6.32
C ILE A 205 -23.48 8.10 7.34
N ALA A 206 -23.14 9.28 6.86
CA ALA A 206 -22.90 10.44 7.72
C ALA A 206 -24.10 10.79 8.62
N ALA A 207 -25.33 10.56 8.13
CA ALA A 207 -26.54 10.83 8.90
C ALA A 207 -26.64 9.96 10.15
N ASP A 208 -26.25 8.68 10.06
CA ASP A 208 -26.25 7.75 11.20
C ASP A 208 -25.30 8.25 12.29
N LEU A 209 -24.07 8.65 11.88
CA LEU A 209 -23.09 9.21 12.81
C LEU A 209 -23.56 10.51 13.44
N GLY A 210 -24.22 11.38 12.66
CA GLY A 210 -24.79 12.65 13.16
C GLY A 210 -25.92 12.46 14.18
N ALA A 211 -26.58 11.31 14.17
CA ALA A 211 -27.65 10.98 15.12
C ALA A 211 -27.14 10.38 16.44
N LEU A 212 -25.85 10.02 16.54
CA LEU A 212 -25.27 9.46 17.75
C LEU A 212 -25.40 10.45 18.93
N ASN A 213 -25.93 9.97 20.05
CA ASN A 213 -26.10 10.77 21.24
C ASN A 213 -24.86 10.74 22.12
N ILE A 214 -24.40 11.90 22.52
CA ILE A 214 -23.26 12.11 23.41
C ILE A 214 -23.75 12.60 24.73
N THR A 215 -23.30 12.01 25.83
CA THR A 215 -23.67 12.39 27.18
C THR A 215 -22.97 13.69 27.58
N SER A 216 -23.72 14.73 27.87
CA SER A 216 -23.22 16.00 28.36
C SER A 216 -22.93 15.96 29.87
N SER A 217 -22.07 16.84 30.34
CA SER A 217 -21.87 17.12 31.77
C SER A 217 -23.07 17.89 32.40
N ARG A 218 -23.95 18.46 31.58
CA ARG A 218 -25.16 19.12 32.04
C ARG A 218 -26.26 18.10 32.33
N LEU A 219 -27.06 18.39 33.35
CA LEU A 219 -28.22 17.59 33.74
C LEU A 219 -29.50 18.25 33.25
N LYS A 220 -30.47 17.44 32.94
CA LYS A 220 -31.85 17.88 32.72
C LYS A 220 -32.51 18.23 34.07
N ALA A 221 -33.71 18.81 34.01
CA ALA A 221 -34.49 19.17 35.21
C ALA A 221 -34.82 17.95 36.11
N ASP A 222 -34.86 16.77 35.55
CA ASP A 222 -35.11 15.48 36.25
C ASP A 222 -33.84 14.84 36.84
N GLY A 223 -32.67 15.52 36.73
CA GLY A 223 -31.40 15.02 37.23
C GLY A 223 -30.70 14.02 36.30
N THR A 224 -31.29 13.64 35.17
CA THR A 224 -30.64 12.78 34.18
C THR A 224 -29.67 13.54 33.29
N PRO A 225 -28.59 12.89 32.79
CA PRO A 225 -27.69 13.53 31.86
C PRO A 225 -28.38 14.01 30.59
N LEU A 226 -28.02 15.21 30.12
CA LEU A 226 -28.47 15.69 28.82
C LEU A 226 -27.76 14.91 27.69
N LEU A 227 -28.57 14.30 26.82
CA LEU A 227 -28.08 13.64 25.61
C LEU A 227 -28.13 14.61 24.43
N VAL A 228 -26.97 14.83 23.78
CA VAL A 228 -26.80 15.77 22.68
C VAL A 228 -26.46 14.99 21.42
N PRO A 229 -27.28 15.02 20.36
CA PRO A 229 -26.93 14.43 19.07
C PRO A 229 -25.67 15.10 18.48
N LEU A 230 -24.76 14.31 17.92
CA LEU A 230 -23.48 14.82 17.36
C LEU A 230 -23.68 15.95 16.36
N ARG A 231 -24.73 15.87 15.50
CA ARG A 231 -25.07 16.90 14.50
C ARG A 231 -25.35 18.30 15.09
N GLN A 232 -25.62 18.42 16.39
CA GLN A 232 -25.84 19.71 17.03
C GLN A 232 -24.52 20.43 17.36
N VAL A 233 -23.44 19.68 17.53
CA VAL A 233 -22.14 20.19 17.98
C VAL A 233 -21.02 19.93 16.98
N ALA A 234 -21.30 19.23 15.87
CA ALA A 234 -20.31 18.90 14.87
C ALA A 234 -20.91 18.81 13.46
N GLU A 235 -20.10 19.18 12.48
CA GLU A 235 -20.37 19.00 11.06
C GLU A 235 -19.57 17.80 10.53
N LEU A 236 -20.25 16.94 9.77
CA LEU A 236 -19.63 15.78 9.12
C LEU A 236 -19.32 16.14 7.67
N VAL A 237 -18.04 16.36 7.37
CA VAL A 237 -17.59 16.83 6.06
C VAL A 237 -16.86 15.71 5.32
N PRO A 238 -17.33 15.32 4.12
CA PRO A 238 -16.56 14.42 3.26
C PRO A 238 -15.20 15.03 2.94
N THR A 239 -14.16 14.24 3.14
CA THR A 239 -12.77 14.65 2.87
C THR A 239 -11.96 13.44 2.41
N THR A 240 -10.68 13.63 2.20
CA THR A 240 -9.76 12.55 1.88
C THR A 240 -8.59 12.54 2.86
N SER A 241 -8.06 11.37 3.15
CA SER A 241 -6.84 11.23 3.93
C SER A 241 -5.81 10.39 3.18
N ALA A 242 -4.55 10.73 3.33
CA ALA A 242 -3.48 9.89 2.78
C ALA A 242 -3.56 8.49 3.41
N GLN A 243 -3.51 7.46 2.57
CA GLN A 243 -3.56 6.06 3.03
C GLN A 243 -2.29 5.71 3.81
N GLN A 244 -1.14 6.19 3.36
CA GLN A 244 0.15 5.98 3.99
C GLN A 244 1.06 7.22 3.82
N ILE A 245 1.81 7.55 4.86
CA ILE A 245 2.85 8.58 4.80
C ILE A 245 4.19 7.90 5.10
N LYS A 246 5.04 7.78 4.08
CA LYS A 246 6.39 7.22 4.23
C LYS A 246 7.40 8.35 4.49
N ARG A 247 8.37 8.06 5.34
CA ARG A 247 9.49 8.97 5.63
C ARG A 247 10.81 8.22 5.58
N LEU A 248 11.85 8.93 5.16
CA LEU A 248 13.23 8.51 5.24
C LEU A 248 14.03 9.71 5.79
N ASP A 249 14.85 9.51 6.80
CA ASP A 249 15.62 10.56 7.46
C ASP A 249 14.75 11.76 7.84
N LEU A 250 13.58 11.50 8.43
CA LEU A 250 12.55 12.47 8.85
C LEU A 250 11.87 13.23 7.69
N GLN A 251 12.38 13.17 6.46
CA GLN A 251 11.76 13.76 5.29
C GLN A 251 10.65 12.86 4.71
N ARG A 252 9.62 13.46 4.13
CA ARG A 252 8.62 12.71 3.37
C ARG A 252 9.27 12.07 2.16
N ARG A 253 8.85 10.84 1.86
CA ARG A 253 9.37 10.05 0.75
C ARG A 253 8.24 9.49 -0.10
N ILE A 254 8.36 9.64 -1.41
CA ILE A 254 7.61 8.86 -2.39
C ILE A 254 8.62 8.00 -3.14
N SER A 255 8.38 6.69 -3.17
CA SER A 255 9.23 5.73 -3.87
C SER A 255 8.55 5.25 -5.13
N LEU A 256 9.29 5.16 -6.20
CA LEU A 256 8.90 4.59 -7.48
C LEU A 256 9.60 3.25 -7.67
N TYR A 257 8.85 2.25 -8.08
CA TYR A 257 9.33 0.90 -8.32
C TYR A 257 9.01 0.49 -9.74
N ALA A 258 9.93 -0.19 -10.40
CA ALA A 258 9.69 -0.72 -11.73
C ALA A 258 10.38 -2.06 -11.93
N GLY A 259 9.76 -2.91 -12.74
CA GLY A 259 10.37 -4.09 -13.34
C GLY A 259 11.04 -3.77 -14.66
N ALA A 260 11.75 -4.75 -15.21
CA ALA A 260 12.31 -4.69 -16.55
C ALA A 260 11.77 -5.86 -17.38
N GLU A 261 11.32 -5.59 -18.61
CA GLU A 261 10.83 -6.61 -19.54
C GLU A 261 11.51 -6.44 -20.90
N GLY A 262 11.99 -7.56 -21.46
CA GLY A 262 12.64 -7.60 -22.78
C GLY A 262 14.03 -6.97 -22.84
N ARG A 263 14.53 -6.39 -21.73
CA ARG A 263 15.89 -5.84 -21.60
C ARG A 263 16.45 -6.18 -20.21
N PRO A 264 17.79 -6.27 -20.06
CA PRO A 264 18.43 -6.44 -18.76
C PRO A 264 18.07 -5.32 -17.80
N SER A 265 17.79 -5.67 -16.55
CA SER A 265 17.37 -4.71 -15.51
C SER A 265 18.41 -3.62 -15.25
N GLY A 266 19.70 -3.95 -15.35
CA GLY A 266 20.78 -3.00 -15.20
C GLY A 266 20.81 -1.94 -16.30
N ASP A 267 20.52 -2.32 -17.56
CA ASP A 267 20.48 -1.38 -18.68
C ASP A 267 19.29 -0.41 -18.55
N VAL A 268 18.12 -0.95 -18.20
CA VAL A 268 16.90 -0.14 -17.95
C VAL A 268 17.11 0.79 -16.77
N GLY A 269 17.69 0.30 -15.67
CA GLY A 269 18.01 1.11 -14.50
C GLY A 269 19.02 2.22 -14.80
N GLY A 270 20.04 1.94 -15.64
CA GLY A 270 20.98 2.95 -16.11
C GLY A 270 20.32 4.06 -16.93
N ASP A 271 19.30 3.72 -17.74
CA ASP A 271 18.55 4.73 -18.50
C ASP A 271 17.64 5.56 -17.55
N VAL A 272 17.08 4.94 -16.52
CA VAL A 272 16.33 5.63 -15.46
C VAL A 272 17.27 6.59 -14.70
N GLU A 273 18.47 6.17 -14.35
CA GLU A 273 19.45 7.01 -13.66
C GLU A 273 19.87 8.22 -14.52
N LYS A 274 20.08 8.03 -15.83
CA LYS A 274 20.31 9.13 -16.76
C LYS A 274 19.12 10.09 -16.79
N LEU A 275 17.90 9.57 -16.84
CA LEU A 275 16.69 10.38 -16.83
C LEU A 275 16.61 11.27 -15.58
N ILE A 276 16.78 10.72 -14.38
CA ILE A 276 16.64 11.50 -13.14
C ILE A 276 17.71 12.61 -13.03
N LYS A 277 18.92 12.40 -13.59
CA LYS A 277 19.97 13.43 -13.66
C LYS A 277 19.60 14.61 -14.56
N THR A 278 18.62 14.46 -15.46
CA THR A 278 18.11 15.56 -16.30
C THR A 278 16.96 16.34 -15.65
N ILE A 279 16.45 15.88 -14.52
CA ILE A 279 15.32 16.51 -13.84
C ILE A 279 15.86 17.46 -12.77
N GLU A 280 15.58 18.74 -12.93
CA GLU A 280 15.89 19.76 -11.94
C GLU A 280 14.85 19.72 -10.82
N LEU A 281 15.31 19.47 -9.60
CA LEU A 281 14.47 19.46 -8.42
C LEU A 281 14.48 20.83 -7.72
N PRO A 282 13.36 21.26 -7.14
CA PRO A 282 13.32 22.46 -6.31
C PRO A 282 14.23 22.31 -5.08
N PRO A 283 14.66 23.42 -4.47
CA PRO A 283 15.46 23.39 -3.24
C PRO A 283 14.79 22.57 -2.14
N GLY A 284 15.55 21.70 -1.48
CA GLY A 284 15.06 20.80 -0.43
C GLY A 284 14.49 19.46 -0.91
N TYR A 285 14.43 19.24 -2.23
CA TYR A 285 14.08 17.95 -2.82
C TYR A 285 15.32 17.25 -3.34
N ARG A 286 15.32 15.92 -3.23
CA ARG A 286 16.42 15.09 -3.75
C ARG A 286 15.92 13.73 -4.20
N PHE A 287 16.64 13.15 -5.15
CA PHE A 287 16.54 11.74 -5.47
C PHE A 287 17.42 10.92 -4.53
N ASP A 288 16.95 9.74 -4.20
CA ASP A 288 17.70 8.70 -3.51
C ASP A 288 17.50 7.41 -4.32
N VAL A 289 18.55 6.94 -4.93
CA VAL A 289 18.54 5.75 -5.80
C VAL A 289 18.99 4.58 -4.96
N GLY A 290 18.17 3.54 -4.90
CA GLY A 290 18.45 2.32 -4.17
C GLY A 290 18.19 1.07 -5.01
N GLY A 291 18.22 -0.09 -4.34
CA GLY A 291 17.98 -1.38 -4.96
C GLY A 291 19.19 -1.98 -5.66
N GLN A 292 18.97 -2.99 -6.50
CA GLN A 292 20.03 -3.79 -7.13
C GLN A 292 21.09 -2.97 -7.86
N GLN A 293 20.74 -1.82 -8.39
CA GLN A 293 21.68 -0.91 -9.08
C GLN A 293 22.73 -0.35 -8.13
N GLN A 294 22.32 0.12 -6.96
CA GLN A 294 23.24 0.62 -5.95
C GLN A 294 24.13 -0.49 -5.42
N ASP A 295 23.54 -1.65 -5.07
CA ASP A 295 24.27 -2.81 -4.58
C ASP A 295 25.30 -3.30 -5.58
N MET A 296 24.96 -3.29 -6.88
CA MET A 296 25.88 -3.64 -7.96
C MET A 296 27.02 -2.64 -8.09
N ALA A 297 26.75 -1.34 -8.04
CA ALA A 297 27.76 -0.31 -8.13
C ALA A 297 28.73 -0.36 -6.95
N GLU A 298 28.22 -0.53 -5.73
CA GLU A 298 29.03 -0.67 -4.51
C GLU A 298 29.88 -1.94 -4.55
N SER A 299 29.31 -3.08 -4.96
CA SER A 299 30.02 -4.35 -5.08
C SER A 299 31.12 -4.29 -6.13
N PHE A 300 30.85 -3.66 -7.27
CA PHE A 300 31.85 -3.47 -8.33
C PHE A 300 32.98 -2.55 -7.88
N ALA A 301 32.68 -1.44 -7.23
CA ALA A 301 33.67 -0.53 -6.67
C ALA A 301 34.55 -1.23 -5.62
N ALA A 302 33.97 -2.05 -4.75
CA ALA A 302 34.70 -2.85 -3.78
C ALA A 302 35.62 -3.90 -4.46
N ALA A 303 35.13 -4.58 -5.50
CA ALA A 303 35.93 -5.55 -6.26
C ALA A 303 37.13 -4.89 -6.97
N VAL A 304 36.92 -3.72 -7.61
CA VAL A 304 38.00 -2.96 -8.25
C VAL A 304 39.03 -2.49 -7.22
N ALA A 305 38.57 -2.00 -6.06
CA ALA A 305 39.46 -1.60 -4.96
C ALA A 305 40.27 -2.79 -4.44
N ALA A 306 39.63 -3.95 -4.24
CA ALA A 306 40.32 -5.17 -3.80
C ALA A 306 41.36 -5.66 -4.84
N LEU A 307 41.01 -5.60 -6.12
CA LEU A 307 41.96 -5.93 -7.21
C LEU A 307 43.17 -4.98 -7.21
N GLY A 308 42.91 -3.68 -7.06
CA GLY A 308 43.98 -2.66 -6.97
C GLY A 308 44.92 -2.92 -5.78
N LEU A 309 44.37 -3.23 -4.61
CA LEU A 309 45.13 -3.60 -3.43
C LEU A 309 45.94 -4.90 -3.67
N ALA A 310 45.34 -5.91 -4.27
CA ALA A 310 46.04 -7.15 -4.59
C ALA A 310 47.23 -6.93 -5.50
N VAL A 311 47.09 -6.07 -6.53
CA VAL A 311 48.20 -5.71 -7.40
C VAL A 311 49.31 -5.00 -6.62
N ILE A 312 48.98 -4.07 -5.70
CA ILE A 312 49.97 -3.36 -4.88
C ILE A 312 50.71 -4.32 -3.94
N PHE A 313 50.02 -5.35 -3.38
CA PHE A 313 50.66 -6.31 -2.49
C PHE A 313 51.50 -7.38 -3.21
N ILE A 314 51.26 -7.58 -4.49
CA ILE A 314 52.05 -8.52 -5.33
C ILE A 314 53.34 -7.89 -5.83
N TYR A 315 53.38 -6.56 -5.99
CA TYR A 315 54.55 -5.79 -6.41
C TYR A 315 55.29 -5.17 -5.22
#